data_f386162f0e47e68361a152c8942d43bc
#
_entry.id   f386162f0e47e68361a152c8942d43bc
#
_cell.length_a   1.000
_cell.length_b   1.000
_cell.length_c   1.000
_cell.angle_alpha   90.00
_cell.angle_beta   90.00
_cell.angle_gamma   90.00
#
_symmetry.space_group_name_H-M   'P 1'
#
loop_
_entity.id
_entity.type
_entity.pdbx_description
1 polymer ?
#
loop_
_entity_poly.entity_id
_entity_poly.type
_entity_poly.pdbx_seq_one_letter_code
_entity_poly.pdbx_strand_id
1 'polypeptide(L)'
;MALVPLATKGNYFHVYDFRVKSGTGDQFIELFNKFDYGDSNPFHRSDKQVKDGVLCRDAGDPDHFYLIGEWTDIEEHRRIRERVAREIRPEFVQLIEQGGFVPTYAEIVSMTPQEVLDQSQRR
;
A
#
# COMPACT_ATOMS: atom_id res chain seq x y z
N MET A 1 8.03 24.90 -2.53
CA MET A 1 8.23 23.50 -2.88
C MET A 1 7.30 23.13 -4.03
N ALA A 2 7.81 22.46 -5.04
CA ALA A 2 7.01 22.12 -6.21
C ALA A 2 6.03 20.99 -5.89
N LEU A 3 4.80 21.12 -6.38
CA LEU A 3 3.82 20.07 -6.32
C LEU A 3 4.17 19.00 -7.35
N VAL A 4 4.10 17.73 -6.98
CA VAL A 4 4.37 16.61 -7.90
C VAL A 4 3.18 15.66 -7.92
N PRO A 5 2.96 14.93 -9.04
CA PRO A 5 1.91 13.91 -9.08
C PRO A 5 2.21 12.79 -8.07
N LEU A 6 1.15 12.22 -7.53
CA LEU A 6 1.28 11.10 -6.58
C LEU A 6 1.87 9.85 -7.26
N ALA A 7 1.53 9.63 -8.52
CA ALA A 7 1.87 8.40 -9.23
C ALA A 7 1.94 8.64 -10.73
N THR A 8 2.34 7.63 -11.49
CA THR A 8 2.53 7.72 -12.94
C THR A 8 1.39 7.03 -13.69
N LYS A 9 0.79 7.76 -14.64
CA LYS A 9 -0.23 7.19 -15.55
C LYS A 9 0.32 5.96 -16.24
N GLY A 10 -0.50 4.91 -16.29
CA GLY A 10 -0.15 3.64 -16.89
C GLY A 10 0.32 2.61 -15.87
N ASN A 11 0.73 3.04 -14.70
CA ASN A 11 1.06 2.12 -13.61
C ASN A 11 -0.20 1.77 -12.81
N TYR A 12 -0.03 1.01 -11.76
CA TYR A 12 -1.14 0.49 -10.95
C TYR A 12 -0.91 0.76 -9.48
N PHE A 13 -1.99 0.98 -8.73
CA PHE A 13 -1.94 0.87 -7.28
C PHE A 13 -2.41 -0.51 -6.85
N HIS A 14 -1.74 -1.10 -5.86
CA HIS A 14 -2.44 -2.02 -5.01
C HIS A 14 -3.13 -1.19 -3.92
N VAL A 15 -4.37 -1.51 -3.62
CA VAL A 15 -5.15 -0.82 -2.59
C VAL A 15 -5.76 -1.86 -1.68
N TYR A 16 -5.30 -1.89 -0.43
CA TYR A 16 -5.94 -2.70 0.60
C TYR A 16 -6.83 -1.79 1.42
N ASP A 17 -8.03 -2.25 1.69
CA ASP A 17 -9.00 -1.58 2.55
C ASP A 17 -9.49 -2.64 3.53
N PHE A 18 -9.18 -2.49 4.81
CA PHE A 18 -9.47 -3.53 5.78
C PHE A 18 -9.65 -2.97 7.18
N ARG A 19 -10.34 -3.75 8.01
CA ARG A 19 -10.52 -3.44 9.41
C ARG A 19 -9.80 -4.45 10.27
N VAL A 20 -9.30 -3.99 11.43
CA VAL A 20 -8.71 -4.88 12.41
C VAL A 20 -9.69 -5.05 13.58
N LYS A 21 -9.45 -6.03 14.42
CA LYS A 21 -10.28 -6.29 15.60
C LYS A 21 -10.38 -5.05 16.44
N SER A 22 -11.55 -4.83 17.00
CA SER A 22 -11.86 -3.63 17.78
C SER A 22 -10.82 -3.38 18.87
N GLY A 23 -10.28 -2.16 18.90
CA GLY A 23 -9.30 -1.73 19.90
C GLY A 23 -7.87 -2.17 19.62
N THR A 24 -7.60 -2.82 18.50
CA THR A 24 -6.24 -3.32 18.20
C THR A 24 -5.47 -2.51 17.17
N GLY A 25 -5.97 -1.34 16.78
CA GLY A 25 -5.32 -0.54 15.74
C GLY A 25 -3.86 -0.22 16.02
N ASP A 26 -3.53 0.21 17.22
CA ASP A 26 -2.13 0.55 17.57
C ASP A 26 -1.25 -0.69 17.58
N GLN A 27 -1.74 -1.80 18.11
CA GLN A 27 -1.02 -3.06 18.08
C GLN A 27 -0.78 -3.53 16.65
N PHE A 28 -1.78 -3.35 15.78
CA PHE A 28 -1.65 -3.70 14.38
C PHE A 28 -0.50 -2.93 13.72
N ILE A 29 -0.41 -1.62 13.97
CA ILE A 29 0.67 -0.80 13.40
C ILE A 29 2.04 -1.33 13.83
N GLU A 30 2.20 -1.67 15.11
CA GLU A 30 3.47 -2.23 15.60
C GLU A 30 3.84 -3.53 14.89
N LEU A 31 2.90 -4.44 14.78
CA LEU A 31 3.15 -5.74 14.13
C LEU A 31 3.38 -5.59 12.62
N PHE A 32 2.64 -4.67 11.98
CA PHE A 32 2.84 -4.39 10.57
C PHE A 32 4.24 -3.83 10.33
N ASN A 33 4.67 -2.85 11.14
CA ASN A 33 5.99 -2.26 11.00
C ASN A 33 7.11 -3.28 11.23
N LYS A 34 6.91 -4.20 12.16
CA LYS A 34 7.86 -5.27 12.42
C LYS A 34 8.10 -6.12 11.17
N PHE A 35 7.03 -6.45 10.44
CA PHE A 35 7.15 -7.16 9.17
C PHE A 35 7.72 -6.25 8.09
N ASP A 36 7.18 -5.04 7.95
CA ASP A 36 7.53 -4.13 6.88
C ASP A 36 8.99 -3.71 6.91
N TYR A 37 9.53 -3.46 8.10
CA TYR A 37 10.94 -3.06 8.26
C TYR A 37 11.91 -4.24 8.27
N GLY A 38 11.40 -5.45 8.33
CA GLY A 38 12.21 -6.64 8.46
C GLY A 38 12.77 -7.14 7.14
N ASP A 39 13.82 -7.95 7.22
CA ASP A 39 14.48 -8.53 6.05
C ASP A 39 13.61 -9.59 5.35
N SER A 40 12.59 -10.09 6.02
CA SER A 40 11.72 -11.11 5.46
C SER A 40 10.67 -10.55 4.49
N ASN A 41 10.55 -9.23 4.37
CA ASN A 41 9.57 -8.62 3.48
C ASN A 41 10.05 -8.67 2.02
N PRO A 42 9.48 -9.55 1.18
CA PRO A 42 9.94 -9.69 -0.20
C PRO A 42 9.46 -8.57 -1.14
N PHE A 43 8.44 -7.79 -0.72
CA PHE A 43 7.95 -6.69 -1.56
C PHE A 43 9.03 -5.65 -1.83
N HIS A 44 9.89 -5.37 -0.86
CA HIS A 44 10.94 -4.37 -1.00
C HIS A 44 12.06 -4.78 -1.95
N ARG A 45 12.11 -6.04 -2.35
CA ARG A 45 13.12 -6.54 -3.29
C ARG A 45 12.64 -6.52 -4.73
N SER A 46 11.38 -6.22 -4.97
CA SER A 46 10.82 -6.27 -6.32
C SER A 46 11.19 -5.01 -7.10
N ASP A 47 11.70 -5.19 -8.32
CA ASP A 47 11.95 -4.08 -9.23
C ASP A 47 10.69 -3.62 -9.96
N LYS A 48 9.56 -4.27 -9.70
CA LYS A 48 8.25 -3.89 -10.25
C LYS A 48 7.49 -2.92 -9.36
N GLN A 49 7.91 -2.75 -8.13
CA GLN A 49 7.35 -1.73 -7.24
C GLN A 49 8.05 -0.39 -7.50
N VAL A 50 7.27 0.64 -7.81
CA VAL A 50 7.78 1.98 -8.13
C VAL A 50 7.80 2.88 -6.90
N LYS A 51 6.75 2.81 -6.10
CA LYS A 51 6.63 3.54 -4.84
C LYS A 51 6.25 2.54 -3.75
N ASP A 52 6.99 2.59 -2.66
CA ASP A 52 6.75 1.68 -1.55
C ASP A 52 5.36 1.90 -0.96
N GLY A 53 4.76 0.81 -0.49
CA GLY A 53 3.45 0.87 0.14
C GLY A 53 3.47 1.66 1.43
N VAL A 54 2.45 2.47 1.63
CA VAL A 54 2.26 3.21 2.89
C VAL A 54 0.99 2.75 3.57
N LEU A 55 1.07 2.53 4.88
CA LEU A 55 -0.07 2.18 5.69
C LEU A 55 -0.73 3.46 6.20
N CYS A 56 -2.03 3.62 5.91
CA CYS A 56 -2.82 4.76 6.33
C CYS A 56 -3.91 4.31 7.28
N ARG A 57 -4.13 5.06 8.35
CA ARG A 57 -5.28 4.84 9.24
C ARG A 57 -6.39 5.79 8.81
N ASP A 58 -7.63 5.29 8.75
CA ASP A 58 -8.77 6.15 8.50
C ASP A 58 -8.85 7.24 9.57
N ALA A 59 -9.04 8.49 9.15
CA ALA A 59 -9.04 9.63 10.08
C ALA A 59 -10.21 9.58 11.07
N GLY A 60 -11.28 8.86 10.74
CA GLY A 60 -12.47 8.76 11.58
C GLY A 60 -12.63 7.43 12.31
N ASP A 61 -11.73 6.45 12.05
CA ASP A 61 -11.86 5.12 12.67
C ASP A 61 -10.47 4.52 12.94
N PRO A 62 -10.07 4.40 14.21
CA PRO A 62 -8.72 3.95 14.57
C PRO A 62 -8.43 2.49 14.20
N ASP A 63 -9.44 1.71 13.86
CA ASP A 63 -9.28 0.29 13.50
C ASP A 63 -9.51 0.01 12.01
N HIS A 64 -9.58 1.06 11.19
CA HIS A 64 -9.76 0.95 9.75
C HIS A 64 -8.52 1.46 9.03
N PHE A 65 -7.98 0.65 8.10
CA PHE A 65 -6.70 0.91 7.45
C PHE A 65 -6.77 0.77 5.94
N TYR A 66 -5.86 1.48 5.29
CA TYR A 66 -5.60 1.39 3.85
C TYR A 66 -4.11 1.17 3.65
N LEU A 67 -3.74 0.32 2.73
CA LEU A 67 -2.34 0.13 2.36
C LEU A 67 -2.24 0.32 0.85
N ILE A 68 -1.44 1.29 0.41
CA ILE A 68 -1.39 1.71 -0.98
C ILE A 68 0.06 1.79 -1.44
N GLY A 69 0.35 1.20 -2.61
CA GLY A 69 1.67 1.30 -3.23
C GLY A 69 1.55 1.24 -4.75
N GLU A 70 2.57 1.73 -5.44
CA GLU A 70 2.55 1.84 -6.91
C GLU A 70 3.42 0.77 -7.55
N TRP A 71 2.88 0.11 -8.59
CA TRP A 71 3.51 -1.02 -9.29
C TRP A 71 3.42 -0.85 -10.79
N THR A 72 4.43 -1.36 -11.49
CA THR A 72 4.37 -1.49 -12.96
C THR A 72 3.70 -2.80 -13.39
N ASP A 73 3.71 -3.82 -12.54
CA ASP A 73 3.21 -5.17 -12.86
C ASP A 73 2.46 -5.74 -11.65
N ILE A 74 1.14 -5.83 -11.77
CA ILE A 74 0.30 -6.35 -10.68
C ILE A 74 0.39 -7.86 -10.52
N GLU A 75 0.75 -8.60 -11.56
CA GLU A 75 0.94 -10.04 -11.44
C GLU A 75 2.12 -10.36 -10.51
N GLU A 76 3.16 -9.53 -10.56
CA GLU A 76 4.29 -9.67 -9.64
C GLU A 76 3.83 -9.44 -8.20
N HIS A 77 2.99 -8.43 -7.97
CA HIS A 77 2.44 -8.21 -6.63
C HIS A 77 1.62 -9.41 -6.16
N ARG A 78 0.76 -9.97 -7.03
CA ARG A 78 -0.04 -11.15 -6.69
C ARG A 78 0.84 -12.32 -6.28
N ARG A 79 1.89 -12.57 -7.05
CA ARG A 79 2.81 -13.67 -6.81
C ARG A 79 3.50 -13.52 -5.44
N ILE A 80 4.00 -12.34 -5.16
CA ILE A 80 4.65 -12.05 -3.88
C ILE A 80 3.66 -12.17 -2.72
N ARG A 81 2.46 -11.62 -2.90
CA ARG A 81 1.42 -11.67 -1.87
C ARG A 81 1.05 -13.10 -1.50
N GLU A 82 0.91 -13.98 -2.49
CA GLU A 82 0.62 -15.38 -2.23
C GLU A 82 1.73 -16.06 -1.42
N ARG A 83 2.97 -15.74 -1.74
CA ARG A 83 4.11 -16.25 -0.99
C ARG A 83 4.09 -15.77 0.45
N VAL A 84 3.80 -14.48 0.66
CA VAL A 84 3.70 -13.91 2.00
C VAL A 84 2.60 -14.61 2.79
N ALA A 85 1.45 -14.83 2.17
CA ALA A 85 0.31 -15.47 2.84
C ALA A 85 0.58 -16.93 3.21
N ARG A 86 1.30 -17.68 2.38
CA ARG A 86 1.50 -19.11 2.57
C ARG A 86 2.78 -19.45 3.36
N GLU A 87 3.86 -18.74 3.11
CA GLU A 87 5.17 -19.10 3.65
C GLU A 87 5.61 -18.22 4.82
N ILE A 88 5.40 -16.92 4.71
CA ILE A 88 5.90 -15.96 5.71
C ILE A 88 4.92 -15.79 6.86
N ARG A 89 3.63 -15.67 6.55
CA ARG A 89 2.54 -15.56 7.53
C ARG A 89 2.80 -14.52 8.63
N PRO A 90 2.85 -13.22 8.25
CA PRO A 90 3.14 -12.18 9.23
C PRO A 90 2.11 -12.15 10.37
N GLU A 91 2.58 -11.85 11.57
CA GLU A 91 1.72 -11.81 12.76
C GLU A 91 0.54 -10.84 12.64
N PHE A 92 0.74 -9.71 11.95
CA PHE A 92 -0.31 -8.68 11.85
C PHE A 92 -1.60 -9.21 11.21
N VAL A 93 -1.50 -10.23 10.38
CA VAL A 93 -2.68 -10.78 9.67
C VAL A 93 -3.72 -11.31 10.64
N GLN A 94 -3.31 -11.78 11.82
CA GLN A 94 -4.23 -12.31 12.83
C GLN A 94 -5.19 -11.27 13.37
N LEU A 95 -4.84 -9.99 13.28
CA LEU A 95 -5.69 -8.90 13.77
C LEU A 95 -6.71 -8.43 12.73
N ILE A 96 -6.55 -8.83 11.47
CA ILE A 96 -7.45 -8.41 10.40
C ILE A 96 -8.77 -9.17 10.52
N GLU A 97 -9.87 -8.41 10.43
CA GLU A 97 -11.20 -8.98 10.48
C GLU A 97 -11.52 -9.81 9.23
N GLN A 98 -12.68 -10.42 9.24
CA GLN A 98 -13.19 -11.30 8.20
C GLN A 98 -13.03 -10.74 6.79
N GLY A 99 -12.64 -11.58 5.86
CA GLY A 99 -12.38 -11.18 4.48
C GLY A 99 -10.91 -11.12 4.16
N GLY A 100 -10.08 -11.05 5.19
CA GLY A 100 -8.65 -11.16 5.03
C GLY A 100 -7.98 -9.98 4.36
N PHE A 101 -6.79 -10.25 3.88
CA PHE A 101 -5.88 -9.23 3.36
C PHE A 101 -5.83 -9.35 1.83
N VAL A 102 -6.90 -8.84 1.19
CA VAL A 102 -7.07 -8.94 -0.26
C VAL A 102 -7.05 -7.55 -0.88
N PRO A 103 -6.16 -7.29 -1.85
CA PRO A 103 -6.07 -5.99 -2.48
C PRO A 103 -7.05 -5.84 -3.64
N THR A 104 -7.38 -4.58 -3.94
CA THR A 104 -7.90 -4.17 -5.22
C THR A 104 -6.74 -3.60 -6.02
N TYR A 105 -6.66 -3.91 -7.31
CA TYR A 105 -5.68 -3.30 -8.21
C TYR A 105 -6.36 -2.24 -9.04
N ALA A 106 -5.80 -1.03 -9.05
CA ALA A 106 -6.39 0.10 -9.74
C ALA A 106 -5.40 0.65 -10.76
N GLU A 107 -5.82 0.73 -12.01
CA GLU A 107 -5.00 1.33 -13.05
C GLU A 107 -5.01 2.85 -12.93
N ILE A 108 -3.84 3.48 -12.99
CA ILE A 108 -3.72 4.94 -12.93
C ILE A 108 -3.97 5.47 -14.33
N VAL A 109 -5.14 6.04 -14.55
CA VAL A 109 -5.59 6.44 -15.89
C VAL A 109 -5.42 7.93 -16.17
N SER A 110 -5.16 8.75 -15.14
CA SER A 110 -4.98 10.19 -15.29
C SER A 110 -4.09 10.73 -14.18
N MET A 111 -3.18 11.63 -14.57
CA MET A 111 -2.38 12.41 -13.63
C MET A 111 -2.16 13.78 -14.26
N THR A 112 -1.98 14.80 -13.44
CA THR A 112 -1.67 16.13 -13.95
C THR A 112 -0.20 16.16 -14.39
N PRO A 113 0.11 16.53 -15.64
CA PRO A 113 1.51 16.64 -16.08
C PRO A 113 2.28 17.66 -15.24
N GLN A 114 3.57 17.39 -15.02
CA GLN A 114 4.40 18.25 -14.18
C GLN A 114 4.44 19.70 -14.70
N GLU A 115 4.48 19.88 -16.00
CA GLU A 115 4.49 21.21 -16.62
C GLU A 115 3.24 22.03 -16.29
N VAL A 116 2.07 21.36 -16.18
CA VAL A 116 0.82 22.03 -15.79
C VAL A 116 0.90 22.42 -14.31
N LEU A 117 1.41 21.55 -13.47
CA LEU A 117 1.59 21.85 -12.04
C LEU A 117 2.55 23.01 -11.83
N ASP A 118 3.65 23.02 -12.56
CA ASP A 118 4.66 24.09 -12.46
C ASP A 118 4.08 25.44 -12.86
N GLN A 119 3.30 25.48 -13.94
CA GLN A 119 2.65 26.71 -14.38
C GLN A 119 1.66 27.24 -13.35
N SER A 120 0.89 26.34 -12.74
CA SER A 120 -0.09 26.72 -11.72
C SER A 120 0.56 27.35 -10.50
N GLN A 121 1.75 26.92 -10.15
CA GLN A 121 2.48 27.42 -8.98
C GLN A 121 3.17 28.77 -9.21
N ARG A 122 3.25 29.22 -10.46
CA ARG A 122 3.88 30.50 -10.82
C ARG A 122 2.93 31.68 -10.72
N ARG A 123 1.69 31.46 -10.43
CA ARG A 123 0.69 32.54 -10.34
C ARG A 123 0.68 33.18 -8.96
#